data_78984399012318dd783bbf690053d178
#
_entry.id   78984399012318dd783bbf690053d178
#
_cell.length_a   1.000
_cell.length_b   1.000
_cell.length_c   1.000
_cell.angle_alpha   90.00
_cell.angle_beta   90.00
_cell.angle_gamma   90.00
#
_symmetry.space_group_name_H-M   'P 1'
#
loop_
_entity.id
_entity.type
_entity.pdbx_description
1 polymer ?
#
loop_
_entity_poly.entity_id
_entity_poly.type
_entity_poly.pdbx_seq_one_letter_code
_entity_poly.pdbx_strand_id
1 'polypeptide(L)'
;LKREFKLSELKELNRELLAAEGRHARLLEAQETVNGILLGKDQQVRLSFCCLLSRGHLLIEDVPGVGKTTLALAMARVIGIDYQRIQFTSDLLPADILGVSIYKRDKEEFEFHPGPIFAQVILVDEINRASPKTQSALLEGMAENQVTIENTTHPLPEPFFVVATQNPMDLVGTFPLPESQLDRFLLSFSLGYPDPAAERELLTTEERSRMLDRMAPVLTSQDIKALQKNCEGVHVSDDLLDYVQALLKETRDDRWFETGLSPRAGLYLLRASRAHAYLESRDYVTPEDIKTIFPSLARHRLSPSSGFVQSADEQIAELLDQVSIP
;
A
#
# COMPACT_ATOMS: atom_id res chain seq x y z
N LEU A 1 -31.44 -20.17 32.20
CA LEU A 1 -31.48 -19.34 30.95
C LEU A 1 -30.50 -18.15 30.96
N LYS A 2 -30.50 -17.23 31.96
CA LYS A 2 -29.54 -16.08 32.01
C LYS A 2 -28.08 -16.49 32.24
N ARG A 3 -27.79 -17.62 32.90
CA ARG A 3 -26.43 -18.17 33.10
C ARG A 3 -25.93 -18.93 31.88
N GLU A 4 -26.80 -19.62 31.17
CA GLU A 4 -26.45 -20.35 29.93
C GLU A 4 -26.19 -19.38 28.78
N PHE A 5 -26.95 -18.28 28.69
CA PHE A 5 -26.73 -17.21 27.71
C PHE A 5 -25.33 -16.56 27.88
N LYS A 6 -24.94 -16.23 29.13
CA LYS A 6 -23.58 -15.73 29.44
C LYS A 6 -22.47 -16.73 29.12
N LEU A 7 -22.69 -18.02 29.25
CA LEU A 7 -21.69 -19.04 29.00
C LEU A 7 -21.48 -19.26 27.49
N SER A 8 -22.52 -19.15 26.67
CA SER A 8 -22.45 -19.19 25.21
C SER A 8 -21.72 -17.97 24.66
N GLU A 9 -22.03 -16.76 25.15
CA GLU A 9 -21.33 -15.54 24.78
C GLU A 9 -19.84 -15.57 25.13
N LEU A 10 -19.48 -16.06 26.31
CA LEU A 10 -18.08 -16.24 26.72
C LEU A 10 -17.32 -17.26 25.86
N LYS A 11 -18.00 -18.35 25.45
CA LYS A 11 -17.38 -19.34 24.55
C LYS A 11 -17.20 -18.78 23.14
N GLU A 12 -18.12 -17.97 22.67
CA GLU A 12 -18.05 -17.33 21.36
C GLU A 12 -16.95 -16.26 21.34
N LEU A 13 -16.87 -15.42 22.36
CA LEU A 13 -15.79 -14.45 22.55
C LEU A 13 -14.42 -15.11 22.61
N ASN A 14 -14.30 -16.22 23.33
CA ASN A 14 -13.03 -16.96 23.44
C ASN A 14 -12.62 -17.60 22.08
N ARG A 15 -13.59 -18.06 21.28
CA ARG A 15 -13.34 -18.54 19.91
C ARG A 15 -12.84 -17.40 18.99
N GLU A 16 -13.46 -16.25 19.09
CA GLU A 16 -13.07 -15.07 18.30
C GLU A 16 -11.66 -14.59 18.65
N LEU A 17 -11.31 -14.57 19.94
CA LEU A 17 -9.97 -14.22 20.41
C LEU A 17 -8.91 -15.21 19.90
N LEU A 18 -9.12 -16.51 20.05
CA LEU A 18 -8.20 -17.54 19.54
C LEU A 18 -8.05 -17.47 18.02
N ALA A 19 -9.14 -17.18 17.30
CA ALA A 19 -9.09 -16.99 15.86
C ALA A 19 -8.34 -15.70 15.47
N ALA A 20 -8.44 -14.63 16.25
CA ALA A 20 -7.71 -13.38 16.04
C ALA A 20 -6.20 -13.57 16.27
N GLU A 21 -5.81 -14.23 17.37
CA GLU A 21 -4.41 -14.58 17.67
C GLU A 21 -3.81 -15.47 16.57
N GLY A 22 -4.54 -16.49 16.12
CA GLY A 22 -4.10 -17.36 15.03
C GLY A 22 -3.93 -16.60 13.69
N ARG A 23 -4.78 -15.60 13.39
CA ARG A 23 -4.61 -14.76 12.19
C ARG A 23 -3.40 -13.83 12.32
N HIS A 24 -3.17 -13.26 13.50
CA HIS A 24 -2.01 -12.42 13.73
C HIS A 24 -0.70 -13.22 13.59
N ALA A 25 -0.62 -14.43 14.15
CA ALA A 25 0.55 -15.29 13.97
C ALA A 25 0.83 -15.59 12.48
N ARG A 26 -0.22 -15.91 11.70
CA ARG A 26 -0.08 -16.12 10.25
C ARG A 26 0.33 -14.85 9.50
N LEU A 27 -0.08 -13.67 9.97
CA LEU A 27 0.36 -12.39 9.38
C LEU A 27 1.88 -12.20 9.55
N LEU A 28 2.42 -12.49 10.73
CA LEU A 28 3.86 -12.42 10.98
C LEU A 28 4.62 -13.48 10.17
N GLU A 29 4.09 -14.71 10.09
CA GLU A 29 4.64 -15.75 9.22
C GLU A 29 4.65 -15.34 7.74
N ALA A 30 3.58 -14.71 7.28
CA ALA A 30 3.51 -14.19 5.90
C ALA A 30 4.56 -13.11 5.65
N GLN A 31 4.78 -12.20 6.60
CA GLN A 31 5.83 -11.18 6.52
C GLN A 31 7.23 -11.83 6.46
N GLU A 32 7.52 -12.79 7.33
CA GLU A 32 8.79 -13.52 7.34
C GLU A 32 9.00 -14.29 6.02
N THR A 33 7.94 -14.88 5.49
CA THR A 33 8.01 -15.60 4.21
C THR A 33 8.40 -14.65 3.07
N VAL A 34 7.84 -13.43 3.04
CA VAL A 34 8.19 -12.41 2.05
C VAL A 34 9.61 -11.89 2.28
N ASN A 35 10.05 -11.68 3.53
CA ASN A 35 11.43 -11.30 3.87
C ASN A 35 12.45 -12.32 3.36
N GLY A 36 12.13 -13.62 3.43
CA GLY A 36 12.97 -14.68 2.87
C GLY A 36 13.15 -14.61 1.35
N ILE A 37 12.25 -13.92 0.64
CA ILE A 37 12.36 -13.67 -0.81
C ILE A 37 13.08 -12.35 -1.11
N LEU A 38 12.77 -11.29 -0.36
CA LEU A 38 13.33 -9.94 -0.53
C LEU A 38 14.39 -9.66 0.53
N LEU A 39 15.57 -10.18 0.32
CA LEU A 39 16.68 -10.07 1.28
C LEU A 39 17.08 -8.61 1.55
N GLY A 40 17.24 -8.28 2.83
CA GLY A 40 17.66 -6.94 3.28
C GLY A 40 16.61 -5.85 3.03
N LYS A 41 15.29 -6.20 2.91
CA LYS A 41 14.19 -5.28 2.67
C LYS A 41 13.08 -5.39 3.70
N ASP A 42 13.41 -5.77 4.93
CA ASP A 42 12.45 -6.02 6.01
C ASP A 42 11.54 -4.83 6.29
N GLN A 43 12.09 -3.61 6.28
CA GLN A 43 11.33 -2.39 6.49
C GLN A 43 10.33 -2.16 5.35
N GLN A 44 10.76 -2.33 4.09
CA GLN A 44 9.90 -2.13 2.92
C GLN A 44 8.79 -3.19 2.85
N VAL A 45 9.09 -4.42 3.21
CA VAL A 45 8.10 -5.49 3.33
C VAL A 45 7.09 -5.13 4.42
N ARG A 46 7.53 -4.71 5.60
CA ARG A 46 6.67 -4.26 6.71
C ARG A 46 5.76 -3.10 6.28
N LEU A 47 6.31 -2.06 5.66
CA LEU A 47 5.54 -0.93 5.13
C LEU A 47 4.51 -1.35 4.08
N SER A 48 4.82 -2.37 3.26
CA SER A 48 3.88 -2.92 2.29
C SER A 48 2.69 -3.61 2.97
N PHE A 49 2.95 -4.38 4.03
CA PHE A 49 1.88 -4.95 4.85
C PHE A 49 1.09 -3.88 5.60
N CYS A 50 1.75 -2.85 6.16
CA CYS A 50 1.05 -1.70 6.75
C CYS A 50 0.11 -1.04 5.73
N CYS A 51 0.57 -0.83 4.50
CA CYS A 51 -0.20 -0.24 3.42
C CYS A 51 -1.43 -1.08 3.08
N LEU A 52 -1.27 -2.39 2.88
CA LEU A 52 -2.35 -3.33 2.61
C LEU A 52 -3.38 -3.39 3.74
N LEU A 53 -2.91 -3.48 5.00
CA LEU A 53 -3.78 -3.55 6.18
C LEU A 53 -4.53 -2.24 6.43
N SER A 54 -4.00 -1.13 5.95
CA SER A 54 -4.64 0.19 5.99
C SER A 54 -5.59 0.47 4.82
N ARG A 55 -5.84 -0.53 3.96
CA ARG A 55 -6.62 -0.39 2.71
C ARG A 55 -6.08 0.74 1.83
N GLY A 56 -4.76 0.90 1.81
CA GLY A 56 -4.07 1.89 0.98
C GLY A 56 -3.44 1.28 -0.25
N HIS A 57 -2.85 2.13 -1.08
CA HIS A 57 -2.09 1.75 -2.26
C HIS A 57 -0.66 2.25 -2.14
N LEU A 58 0.27 1.57 -2.77
CA LEU A 58 1.71 1.77 -2.64
C LEU A 58 2.30 2.36 -3.91
N LEU A 59 3.16 3.37 -3.77
CA LEU A 59 4.01 3.89 -4.82
C LEU A 59 5.47 3.52 -4.55
N ILE A 60 6.15 2.92 -5.51
CA ILE A 60 7.58 2.60 -5.41
C ILE A 60 8.35 3.44 -6.43
N GLU A 61 9.18 4.34 -5.91
CA GLU A 61 10.01 5.24 -6.71
C GLU A 61 11.43 4.73 -6.73
N ASP A 62 11.80 4.04 -7.84
CA ASP A 62 13.10 3.35 -7.87
C ASP A 62 13.57 3.02 -9.29
N VAL A 63 14.87 2.75 -9.38
CA VAL A 63 15.52 2.27 -10.62
C VAL A 63 15.01 0.86 -11.00
N PRO A 64 15.13 0.46 -12.27
CA PRO A 64 14.79 -0.91 -12.69
C PRO A 64 15.64 -1.98 -12.00
N GLY A 65 15.06 -3.18 -11.80
CA GLY A 65 15.81 -4.36 -11.38
C GLY A 65 15.98 -4.56 -9.87
N VAL A 66 15.45 -3.69 -9.01
CA VAL A 66 15.61 -3.76 -7.53
C VAL A 66 14.62 -4.69 -6.80
N GLY A 67 13.73 -5.40 -7.54
CA GLY A 67 12.81 -6.37 -6.92
C GLY A 67 11.37 -5.90 -6.75
N LYS A 68 10.93 -4.81 -7.40
CA LYS A 68 9.54 -4.30 -7.33
C LYS A 68 8.49 -5.34 -7.70
N THR A 69 8.70 -6.04 -8.83
CA THR A 69 7.82 -7.13 -9.28
C THR A 69 7.83 -8.31 -8.30
N THR A 70 9.00 -8.63 -7.76
CA THR A 70 9.16 -9.69 -6.75
C THR A 70 8.34 -9.40 -5.49
N LEU A 71 8.38 -8.16 -4.99
CA LEU A 71 7.60 -7.74 -3.82
C LEU A 71 6.10 -7.91 -4.05
N ALA A 72 5.55 -7.35 -5.14
CA ALA A 72 4.12 -7.41 -5.44
C ALA A 72 3.63 -8.86 -5.63
N LEU A 73 4.41 -9.66 -6.34
CA LEU A 73 4.08 -11.07 -6.57
C LEU A 73 4.19 -11.90 -5.29
N ALA A 74 5.22 -11.69 -4.46
CA ALA A 74 5.38 -12.37 -3.17
C ALA A 74 4.20 -12.07 -2.24
N MET A 75 3.78 -10.81 -2.14
CA MET A 75 2.60 -10.42 -1.36
C MET A 75 1.34 -11.12 -1.86
N ALA A 76 1.09 -11.13 -3.16
CA ALA A 76 -0.09 -11.81 -3.71
C ALA A 76 -0.07 -13.32 -3.45
N ARG A 77 1.09 -13.97 -3.61
CA ARG A 77 1.27 -15.41 -3.38
C ARG A 77 1.10 -15.81 -1.93
N VAL A 78 1.69 -15.06 -0.99
CA VAL A 78 1.59 -15.38 0.43
C VAL A 78 0.16 -15.22 0.98
N ILE A 79 -0.66 -14.38 0.33
CA ILE A 79 -2.08 -14.17 0.66
C ILE A 79 -3.00 -15.10 -0.15
N GLY A 80 -2.50 -15.72 -1.22
CA GLY A 80 -3.30 -16.60 -2.09
C GLY A 80 -4.40 -15.87 -2.85
N ILE A 81 -4.12 -14.67 -3.36
CA ILE A 81 -5.06 -13.81 -4.08
C ILE A 81 -4.61 -13.55 -5.51
N ASP A 82 -5.57 -13.12 -6.35
CA ASP A 82 -5.32 -12.86 -7.77
C ASP A 82 -4.35 -11.69 -7.96
N TYR A 83 -3.40 -11.89 -8.88
CA TYR A 83 -2.37 -10.94 -9.23
C TYR A 83 -2.38 -10.64 -10.72
N GLN A 84 -2.29 -9.36 -11.07
CA GLN A 84 -2.08 -8.93 -12.45
C GLN A 84 -0.94 -7.92 -12.51
N ARG A 85 -0.19 -7.93 -13.61
CA ARG A 85 0.83 -6.96 -13.92
C ARG A 85 0.42 -6.18 -15.16
N ILE A 86 0.49 -4.86 -15.07
CA ILE A 86 0.18 -3.94 -16.17
C ILE A 86 1.43 -3.10 -16.42
N GLN A 87 2.02 -3.23 -17.61
CA GLN A 87 3.08 -2.33 -18.03
C GLN A 87 2.45 -1.09 -18.67
N PHE A 88 2.66 0.06 -18.08
CA PHE A 88 2.17 1.31 -18.63
C PHE A 88 3.06 1.79 -19.78
N THR A 89 2.43 2.15 -20.91
CA THR A 89 3.06 2.65 -22.13
C THR A 89 2.25 3.80 -22.68
N SER A 90 2.85 4.60 -23.55
CA SER A 90 2.19 5.80 -24.11
C SER A 90 0.95 5.51 -24.95
N ASP A 91 0.84 4.31 -25.49
CA ASP A 91 -0.27 3.83 -26.32
C ASP A 91 -1.36 3.09 -25.54
N LEU A 92 -1.15 2.81 -24.24
CA LEU A 92 -2.14 2.16 -23.37
C LEU A 92 -3.40 3.02 -23.21
N LEU A 93 -4.56 2.41 -23.47
CA LEU A 93 -5.85 3.07 -23.34
C LEU A 93 -6.53 2.74 -22.00
N PRO A 94 -7.44 3.58 -21.49
CA PRO A 94 -8.26 3.26 -20.31
C PRO A 94 -8.99 1.93 -20.40
N ALA A 95 -9.49 1.59 -21.61
CA ALA A 95 -10.20 0.34 -21.87
C ALA A 95 -9.33 -0.91 -21.67
N ASP A 96 -8.02 -0.82 -21.89
CA ASP A 96 -7.08 -1.92 -21.68
C ASP A 96 -6.92 -2.23 -20.17
N ILE A 97 -7.21 -1.27 -19.31
CA ILE A 97 -7.16 -1.41 -17.84
C ILE A 97 -8.52 -1.80 -17.29
N LEU A 98 -9.58 -1.10 -17.70
CA LEU A 98 -10.92 -1.24 -17.15
C LEU A 98 -11.69 -2.42 -17.74
N GLY A 99 -11.39 -2.78 -18.99
CA GLY A 99 -12.17 -3.74 -19.76
C GLY A 99 -13.08 -3.07 -20.77
N VAL A 100 -13.76 -3.89 -21.54
CA VAL A 100 -14.60 -3.47 -22.68
C VAL A 100 -15.88 -4.28 -22.74
N SER A 101 -16.97 -3.68 -23.24
CA SER A 101 -18.19 -4.39 -23.61
C SER A 101 -18.11 -4.81 -25.07
N ILE A 102 -18.26 -6.11 -25.34
CA ILE A 102 -18.23 -6.70 -26.68
C ILE A 102 -19.65 -7.14 -27.07
N TYR A 103 -20.13 -6.69 -28.24
CA TYR A 103 -21.41 -7.12 -28.75
C TYR A 103 -21.36 -8.57 -29.25
N LYS A 104 -22.14 -9.46 -28.63
CA LYS A 104 -22.28 -10.86 -29.03
C LYS A 104 -23.50 -11.02 -29.96
N ARG A 105 -23.22 -11.31 -31.24
CA ARG A 105 -24.27 -11.45 -32.27
C ARG A 105 -25.21 -12.63 -32.02
N ASP A 106 -24.71 -13.70 -31.41
CA ASP A 106 -25.48 -14.90 -31.06
C ASP A 106 -26.51 -14.67 -29.97
N LYS A 107 -26.25 -13.73 -29.07
CA LYS A 107 -27.14 -13.36 -27.97
C LYS A 107 -27.84 -12.01 -28.14
N GLU A 108 -27.43 -11.24 -29.15
CA GLU A 108 -27.88 -9.87 -29.41
C GLU A 108 -27.73 -8.93 -28.22
N GLU A 109 -26.66 -9.15 -27.39
CA GLU A 109 -26.39 -8.39 -26.19
C GLU A 109 -24.92 -7.96 -26.10
N PHE A 110 -24.68 -6.91 -25.29
CA PHE A 110 -23.32 -6.54 -24.90
C PHE A 110 -22.87 -7.36 -23.70
N GLU A 111 -21.72 -8.03 -23.81
CA GLU A 111 -21.09 -8.75 -22.69
C GLU A 111 -19.87 -8.00 -22.24
N PHE A 112 -19.79 -7.67 -20.96
CA PHE A 112 -18.66 -7.00 -20.36
C PHE A 112 -17.50 -7.99 -20.15
N HIS A 113 -16.35 -7.66 -20.70
CA HIS A 113 -15.10 -8.36 -20.48
C HIS A 113 -14.23 -7.54 -19.52
N PRO A 114 -14.08 -7.96 -18.25
CA PRO A 114 -13.33 -7.22 -17.25
C PRO A 114 -11.86 -7.13 -17.61
N GLY A 115 -11.27 -5.95 -17.42
CA GLY A 115 -9.85 -5.71 -17.59
C GLY A 115 -9.03 -6.13 -16.36
N PRO A 116 -7.71 -5.96 -16.41
CA PRO A 116 -6.81 -6.36 -15.32
C PRO A 116 -7.03 -5.62 -14.00
N ILE A 117 -7.76 -4.50 -13.98
CA ILE A 117 -8.11 -3.78 -12.75
C ILE A 117 -8.96 -4.61 -11.80
N PHE A 118 -9.61 -5.66 -12.29
CA PHE A 118 -10.43 -6.54 -11.46
C PHE A 118 -9.65 -7.64 -10.73
N ALA A 119 -8.32 -7.60 -10.74
CA ALA A 119 -7.50 -8.42 -9.87
C ALA A 119 -7.40 -7.80 -8.46
N GLN A 120 -7.09 -8.62 -7.45
CA GLN A 120 -6.98 -8.18 -6.06
C GLN A 120 -5.64 -7.48 -5.77
N VAL A 121 -4.55 -7.92 -6.40
CA VAL A 121 -3.25 -7.24 -6.38
C VAL A 121 -2.86 -6.87 -7.79
N ILE A 122 -2.54 -5.60 -8.00
CA ILE A 122 -2.12 -5.10 -9.29
C ILE A 122 -0.75 -4.44 -9.15
N LEU A 123 0.21 -4.93 -9.92
CA LEU A 123 1.46 -4.22 -10.15
C LEU A 123 1.31 -3.36 -11.40
N VAL A 124 1.43 -2.07 -11.24
CA VAL A 124 1.44 -1.09 -12.33
C VAL A 124 2.87 -0.62 -12.53
N ASP A 125 3.54 -1.14 -13.55
CA ASP A 125 4.90 -0.72 -13.86
C ASP A 125 4.90 0.57 -14.70
N GLU A 126 5.74 1.52 -14.26
CA GLU A 126 6.01 2.79 -14.96
C GLU A 126 4.74 3.64 -15.19
N ILE A 127 3.96 3.86 -14.11
CA ILE A 127 2.67 4.58 -14.16
C ILE A 127 2.75 5.93 -14.90
N ASN A 128 3.90 6.60 -14.82
CA ASN A 128 4.15 7.89 -15.47
C ASN A 128 4.38 7.80 -16.99
N ARG A 129 4.44 6.60 -17.61
CA ARG A 129 4.57 6.46 -19.07
C ARG A 129 3.25 6.50 -19.82
N ALA A 130 2.14 6.18 -19.17
CA ALA A 130 0.83 6.25 -19.83
C ALA A 130 0.28 7.68 -19.85
N SER A 131 -0.67 7.92 -20.76
CA SER A 131 -1.36 9.20 -20.86
C SER A 131 -2.07 9.58 -19.56
N PRO A 132 -2.27 10.88 -19.26
CA PRO A 132 -3.01 11.33 -18.08
C PRO A 132 -4.42 10.74 -17.98
N LYS A 133 -5.06 10.47 -19.13
CA LYS A 133 -6.39 9.85 -19.19
C LYS A 133 -6.36 8.42 -18.67
N THR A 134 -5.34 7.67 -19.05
CA THR A 134 -5.14 6.27 -18.63
C THR A 134 -4.76 6.19 -17.15
N GLN A 135 -3.87 7.09 -16.68
CA GLN A 135 -3.53 7.22 -15.27
C GLN A 135 -4.80 7.52 -14.44
N SER A 136 -5.62 8.48 -14.86
CA SER A 136 -6.84 8.87 -14.16
C SER A 136 -7.83 7.72 -14.02
N ALA A 137 -7.97 6.86 -15.04
CA ALA A 137 -8.87 5.71 -14.98
C ALA A 137 -8.48 4.71 -13.88
N LEU A 138 -7.19 4.39 -13.74
CA LEU A 138 -6.70 3.55 -12.64
C LEU A 138 -6.90 4.23 -11.28
N LEU A 139 -6.49 5.49 -11.17
CA LEU A 139 -6.52 6.24 -9.91
C LEU A 139 -7.94 6.50 -9.41
N GLU A 140 -8.93 6.62 -10.31
CA GLU A 140 -10.34 6.70 -9.95
C GLU A 140 -10.81 5.37 -9.33
N GLY A 141 -10.51 4.23 -9.97
CA GLY A 141 -10.79 2.91 -9.40
C GLY A 141 -10.17 2.69 -8.02
N MET A 142 -8.93 3.18 -7.82
CA MET A 142 -8.25 3.12 -6.51
C MET A 142 -8.97 3.94 -5.42
N ALA A 143 -9.52 5.10 -5.78
CA ALA A 143 -10.18 5.98 -4.81
C ALA A 143 -11.59 5.52 -4.44
N GLU A 144 -12.33 4.99 -5.43
CA GLU A 144 -13.76 4.67 -5.29
C GLU A 144 -14.02 3.18 -5.02
N ASN A 145 -12.99 2.32 -5.14
CA ASN A 145 -13.12 0.84 -5.09
C ASN A 145 -14.17 0.30 -6.08
N GLN A 146 -14.42 1.02 -7.13
CA GLN A 146 -15.35 0.68 -8.21
C GLN A 146 -14.95 1.40 -9.49
N VAL A 147 -15.44 0.90 -10.61
CA VAL A 147 -15.30 1.55 -11.93
C VAL A 147 -16.65 1.63 -12.62
N THR A 148 -16.90 2.72 -13.36
CA THR A 148 -18.13 2.88 -14.13
C THR A 148 -17.81 2.81 -15.62
N ILE A 149 -18.42 1.85 -16.30
CA ILE A 149 -18.25 1.59 -17.72
C ILE A 149 -19.63 1.59 -18.37
N GLU A 150 -19.84 2.43 -19.40
CA GLU A 150 -21.11 2.51 -20.13
C GLU A 150 -22.35 2.63 -19.22
N ASN A 151 -22.27 3.49 -18.18
CA ASN A 151 -23.30 3.71 -17.17
C ASN A 151 -23.56 2.54 -16.20
N THR A 152 -22.75 1.47 -16.24
CA THR A 152 -22.81 0.37 -15.27
C THR A 152 -21.64 0.47 -14.31
N THR A 153 -21.91 0.46 -13.01
CA THR A 153 -20.87 0.48 -11.98
C THR A 153 -20.54 -0.94 -11.56
N HIS A 154 -19.26 -1.26 -11.64
CA HIS A 154 -18.69 -2.55 -11.27
C HIS A 154 -17.81 -2.38 -10.02
N PRO A 155 -18.11 -3.04 -8.89
CA PRO A 155 -17.25 -3.01 -7.72
C PRO A 155 -15.95 -3.75 -8.00
N LEU A 156 -14.85 -3.24 -7.44
CA LEU A 156 -13.56 -3.93 -7.47
C LEU A 156 -13.50 -5.01 -6.37
N PRO A 157 -12.65 -6.02 -6.53
CA PRO A 157 -12.54 -7.10 -5.55
C PRO A 157 -11.94 -6.60 -4.23
N GLU A 158 -12.23 -7.29 -3.13
CA GLU A 158 -11.63 -7.02 -1.83
C GLU A 158 -10.83 -8.21 -1.30
N PRO A 159 -9.62 -7.98 -0.78
CA PRO A 159 -8.91 -6.69 -0.74
C PRO A 159 -8.51 -6.23 -2.13
N PHE A 160 -8.41 -4.92 -2.35
CA PHE A 160 -7.90 -4.32 -3.58
C PHE A 160 -6.62 -3.54 -3.27
N PHE A 161 -5.50 -3.95 -3.85
CA PHE A 161 -4.20 -3.40 -3.57
C PHE A 161 -3.41 -3.12 -4.83
N VAL A 162 -3.09 -1.85 -5.07
CA VAL A 162 -2.25 -1.42 -6.19
C VAL A 162 -0.86 -1.10 -5.68
N VAL A 163 0.13 -1.69 -6.33
CA VAL A 163 1.55 -1.33 -6.21
C VAL A 163 1.93 -0.66 -7.53
N ALA A 164 2.05 0.65 -7.53
CA ALA A 164 2.51 1.38 -8.71
C ALA A 164 4.00 1.65 -8.60
N THR A 165 4.67 1.67 -9.75
CA THR A 165 6.10 2.02 -9.82
C THR A 165 6.30 3.22 -10.73
N GLN A 166 7.27 4.06 -10.39
CA GLN A 166 7.82 5.06 -11.28
C GLN A 166 9.35 5.11 -11.18
N ASN A 167 9.98 5.46 -12.28
CA ASN A 167 11.42 5.72 -12.30
C ASN A 167 11.64 7.23 -12.28
N PRO A 168 12.16 7.80 -11.19
CA PRO A 168 12.36 9.24 -11.08
C PRO A 168 13.41 9.80 -12.06
N MET A 169 14.29 8.93 -12.58
CA MET A 169 15.36 9.33 -13.52
C MET A 169 14.89 9.37 -14.98
N ASP A 170 13.75 8.76 -15.30
CA ASP A 170 13.27 8.61 -16.68
C ASP A 170 12.22 9.69 -16.97
N LEU A 171 12.71 10.85 -17.42
CA LEU A 171 11.88 12.04 -17.66
C LEU A 171 11.40 12.16 -19.12
N VAL A 172 12.06 11.46 -20.06
CA VAL A 172 11.75 11.58 -21.48
C VAL A 172 10.56 10.71 -21.86
N GLY A 173 9.51 11.30 -22.42
CA GLY A 173 8.30 10.57 -22.83
C GLY A 173 7.43 10.12 -21.66
N THR A 174 7.52 10.80 -20.52
CA THR A 174 6.70 10.54 -19.34
C THR A 174 5.72 11.68 -19.06
N PHE A 175 4.65 11.36 -18.35
CA PHE A 175 3.63 12.29 -17.85
C PHE A 175 3.65 12.21 -16.32
N PRO A 176 4.26 13.20 -15.63
CA PRO A 176 4.32 13.19 -14.17
C PRO A 176 2.91 13.21 -13.56
N LEU A 177 2.75 12.50 -12.45
CA LEU A 177 1.51 12.50 -11.69
C LEU A 177 1.34 13.83 -10.96
N PRO A 178 0.19 14.53 -11.11
CA PRO A 178 -0.11 15.70 -10.29
C PRO A 178 -0.20 15.34 -8.80
N GLU A 179 0.03 16.30 -7.91
CA GLU A 179 -0.05 16.12 -6.44
C GLU A 179 -1.39 15.50 -5.98
N SER A 180 -2.51 15.93 -6.58
CA SER A 180 -3.84 15.40 -6.28
C SER A 180 -4.01 13.91 -6.64
N GLN A 181 -3.19 13.40 -7.54
CA GLN A 181 -3.13 11.98 -7.92
C GLN A 181 -2.13 11.22 -7.04
N LEU A 182 -1.00 11.82 -6.70
CA LEU A 182 -0.04 11.26 -5.76
C LEU A 182 -0.67 11.06 -4.36
N ASP A 183 -1.56 11.98 -3.92
CA ASP A 183 -2.27 11.86 -2.64
C ASP A 183 -3.18 10.62 -2.52
N ARG A 184 -3.45 9.90 -3.62
CA ARG A 184 -4.20 8.63 -3.61
C ARG A 184 -3.37 7.43 -3.16
N PHE A 185 -2.05 7.50 -3.25
CA PHE A 185 -1.16 6.50 -2.69
C PHE A 185 -0.97 6.76 -1.20
N LEU A 186 -1.16 5.72 -0.38
CA LEU A 186 -1.02 5.84 1.07
C LEU A 186 0.45 6.03 1.48
N LEU A 187 1.33 5.17 0.97
CA LEU A 187 2.76 5.20 1.24
C LEU A 187 3.56 5.22 -0.06
N SER A 188 4.73 5.86 -0.01
CA SER A 188 5.78 5.73 -1.02
C SER A 188 7.11 5.42 -0.37
N PHE A 189 7.91 4.58 -1.02
CA PHE A 189 9.29 4.30 -0.63
C PHE A 189 10.13 3.83 -1.82
N SER A 190 11.44 3.76 -1.59
CA SER A 190 12.42 3.13 -2.48
C SER A 190 12.86 1.80 -1.91
N LEU A 191 12.94 0.77 -2.74
CA LEU A 191 13.58 -0.50 -2.36
C LEU A 191 15.09 -0.33 -2.27
N GLY A 192 15.66 0.45 -3.20
CA GLY A 192 17.09 0.65 -3.33
C GLY A 192 17.86 -0.63 -3.66
N TYR A 193 19.16 -0.51 -3.84
CA TYR A 193 20.03 -1.69 -3.99
C TYR A 193 20.09 -2.47 -2.67
N PRO A 194 20.26 -3.81 -2.73
CA PRO A 194 20.52 -4.61 -1.54
C PRO A 194 21.88 -4.21 -0.93
N ASP A 195 22.04 -4.46 0.37
CA ASP A 195 23.35 -4.34 1.00
C ASP A 195 24.31 -5.42 0.46
N PRO A 196 25.64 -5.28 0.63
CA PRO A 196 26.62 -6.22 0.07
C PRO A 196 26.43 -7.67 0.52
N ALA A 197 25.89 -7.92 1.72
CA ALA A 197 25.64 -9.25 2.24
C ALA A 197 24.43 -9.89 1.55
N ALA A 198 23.33 -9.15 1.46
CA ALA A 198 22.12 -9.55 0.75
C ALA A 198 22.38 -9.73 -0.76
N GLU A 199 23.19 -8.83 -1.37
CA GLU A 199 23.58 -8.96 -2.79
C GLU A 199 24.38 -10.24 -3.04
N ARG A 200 25.35 -10.56 -2.16
CA ARG A 200 26.11 -11.80 -2.25
C ARG A 200 25.24 -13.03 -2.14
N GLU A 201 24.28 -13.00 -1.24
CA GLU A 201 23.31 -14.08 -1.08
C GLU A 201 22.43 -14.23 -2.32
N LEU A 202 21.95 -13.12 -2.93
CA LEU A 202 21.22 -13.13 -4.19
C LEU A 202 21.97 -13.79 -5.34
N LEU A 203 23.31 -13.61 -5.40
CA LEU A 203 24.16 -14.19 -6.44
C LEU A 203 24.44 -15.69 -6.25
N THR A 204 24.29 -16.21 -5.02
CA THR A 204 24.64 -17.58 -4.66
C THR A 204 23.46 -18.50 -4.41
N THR A 205 22.27 -17.94 -4.22
CA THR A 205 21.04 -18.68 -3.88
C THR A 205 20.23 -19.04 -5.14
N GLU A 206 19.28 -19.96 -4.98
CA GLU A 206 18.31 -20.35 -6.01
C GLU A 206 17.60 -19.11 -6.61
N GLU A 207 17.30 -19.18 -7.91
CA GLU A 207 16.59 -18.14 -8.64
C GLU A 207 15.25 -17.79 -7.97
N ARG A 208 15.03 -16.52 -7.67
CA ARG A 208 13.84 -16.02 -6.93
C ARG A 208 12.51 -16.41 -7.59
N SER A 209 12.47 -16.50 -8.91
CA SER A 209 11.30 -17.00 -9.64
C SER A 209 10.86 -18.38 -9.17
N ARG A 210 11.79 -19.30 -8.97
CA ARG A 210 11.50 -20.66 -8.49
C ARG A 210 11.03 -20.68 -7.03
N MET A 211 11.60 -19.82 -6.18
CA MET A 211 11.14 -19.67 -4.81
C MET A 211 9.71 -19.15 -4.75
N LEU A 212 9.37 -18.14 -5.56
CA LEU A 212 8.03 -17.61 -5.70
C LEU A 212 7.04 -18.67 -6.18
N ASP A 213 7.43 -19.51 -7.18
CA ASP A 213 6.54 -20.56 -7.71
C ASP A 213 6.21 -21.66 -6.70
N ARG A 214 7.09 -21.87 -5.71
CA ARG A 214 6.90 -22.84 -4.62
C ARG A 214 6.23 -22.23 -3.39
N MET A 215 6.04 -20.91 -3.35
CA MET A 215 5.43 -20.23 -2.20
C MET A 215 3.99 -20.67 -2.02
N ALA A 216 3.69 -21.27 -0.87
CA ALA A 216 2.33 -21.61 -0.47
C ALA A 216 1.65 -20.40 0.18
N PRO A 217 0.33 -20.21 0.00
CA PRO A 217 -0.42 -19.20 0.72
C PRO A 217 -0.41 -19.47 2.23
N VAL A 218 -0.12 -18.46 3.03
CA VAL A 218 -0.17 -18.47 4.49
C VAL A 218 -1.47 -17.80 4.98
N LEU A 219 -1.96 -16.83 4.24
CA LEU A 219 -3.17 -16.06 4.50
C LEU A 219 -4.20 -16.30 3.40
N THR A 220 -5.42 -15.84 3.65
CA THR A 220 -6.50 -15.77 2.69
C THR A 220 -7.04 -14.35 2.56
N SER A 221 -7.80 -14.06 1.50
CA SER A 221 -8.53 -12.81 1.33
C SER A 221 -9.40 -12.47 2.56
N GLN A 222 -10.05 -13.47 3.17
CA GLN A 222 -10.86 -13.28 4.38
C GLN A 222 -10.02 -12.94 5.61
N ASP A 223 -8.82 -13.54 5.73
CA ASP A 223 -7.89 -13.19 6.81
C ASP A 223 -7.46 -11.72 6.69
N ILE A 224 -7.13 -11.24 5.48
CA ILE A 224 -6.77 -9.83 5.26
C ILE A 224 -7.90 -8.89 5.67
N LYS A 225 -9.15 -9.17 5.27
CA LYS A 225 -10.32 -8.36 5.67
C LYS A 225 -10.51 -8.31 7.19
N ALA A 226 -10.33 -9.44 7.86
CA ALA A 226 -10.43 -9.50 9.31
C ALA A 226 -9.29 -8.73 10.00
N LEU A 227 -8.05 -8.85 9.49
CA LEU A 227 -6.88 -8.13 9.98
C LEU A 227 -7.03 -6.62 9.77
N GLN A 228 -7.54 -6.17 8.63
CA GLN A 228 -7.87 -4.76 8.37
C GLN A 228 -8.85 -4.21 9.43
N LYS A 229 -9.90 -4.97 9.75
CA LYS A 229 -10.85 -4.59 10.80
C LYS A 229 -10.20 -4.55 12.19
N ASN A 230 -9.29 -5.47 12.50
CA ASN A 230 -8.56 -5.46 13.76
C ASN A 230 -7.66 -4.22 13.90
N CYS A 231 -6.97 -3.83 12.81
CA CYS A 231 -6.16 -2.60 12.78
C CYS A 231 -7.00 -1.34 13.06
N GLU A 232 -8.24 -1.27 12.58
CA GLU A 232 -9.14 -0.14 12.86
C GLU A 232 -9.44 0.01 14.37
N GLY A 233 -9.40 -1.10 15.13
CA GLY A 233 -9.63 -1.13 16.57
C GLY A 233 -8.43 -0.74 17.44
N VAL A 234 -7.23 -0.57 16.87
CA VAL A 234 -6.03 -0.16 17.61
C VAL A 234 -6.23 1.26 18.18
N HIS A 235 -5.99 1.41 19.47
CA HIS A 235 -6.26 2.67 20.20
C HIS A 235 -5.28 3.77 19.79
N VAL A 236 -5.81 5.01 19.73
CA VAL A 236 -5.03 6.24 19.54
C VAL A 236 -5.43 7.21 20.64
N SER A 237 -4.48 7.68 21.46
CA SER A 237 -4.73 8.65 22.51
C SER A 237 -4.95 10.06 21.97
N ASP A 238 -5.57 10.93 22.77
CA ASP A 238 -5.76 12.34 22.42
C ASP A 238 -4.41 13.06 22.27
N ASP A 239 -3.43 12.80 23.14
CA ASP A 239 -2.08 13.35 23.05
C ASP A 239 -1.40 12.99 21.71
N LEU A 240 -1.63 11.78 21.22
CA LEU A 240 -1.10 11.36 19.92
C LEU A 240 -1.82 12.04 18.74
N LEU A 241 -3.12 12.32 18.88
CA LEU A 241 -3.85 13.13 17.89
C LEU A 241 -3.32 14.56 17.85
N ASP A 242 -3.00 15.14 19.00
CA ASP A 242 -2.38 16.47 19.11
C ASP A 242 -0.99 16.47 18.46
N TYR A 243 -0.19 15.43 18.67
CA TYR A 243 1.09 15.26 17.99
C TYR A 243 0.95 15.19 16.47
N VAL A 244 0.00 14.41 15.96
CA VAL A 244 -0.28 14.33 14.52
C VAL A 244 -0.74 15.69 13.98
N GLN A 245 -1.60 16.43 14.71
CA GLN A 245 -2.01 17.77 14.30
C GLN A 245 -0.83 18.75 14.27
N ALA A 246 0.09 18.67 15.25
CA ALA A 246 1.30 19.48 15.27
C ALA A 246 2.19 19.20 14.05
N LEU A 247 2.40 17.92 13.70
CA LEU A 247 3.13 17.53 12.48
C LEU A 247 2.48 18.09 11.22
N LEU A 248 1.16 17.92 11.06
CA LEU A 248 0.43 18.45 9.90
C LEU A 248 0.52 19.97 9.80
N LYS A 249 0.43 20.67 10.94
CA LYS A 249 0.55 22.13 11.01
C LYS A 249 1.95 22.57 10.59
N GLU A 250 2.98 21.90 11.09
CA GLU A 250 4.37 22.23 10.78
C GLU A 250 4.69 22.02 9.29
N THR A 251 4.15 20.96 8.65
CA THR A 251 4.32 20.79 7.19
C THR A 251 3.70 21.91 6.34
N ARG A 252 2.78 22.71 6.90
CA ARG A 252 2.11 23.82 6.23
C ARG A 252 2.80 25.17 6.42
N ASP A 253 3.92 25.18 7.14
CA ASP A 253 4.77 26.36 7.26
C ASP A 253 5.66 26.46 6.01
N ASP A 254 5.59 27.59 5.31
CA ASP A 254 6.34 27.84 4.07
C ASP A 254 7.85 27.73 4.21
N ARG A 255 8.36 27.67 5.46
CA ARG A 255 9.77 27.39 5.76
C ARG A 255 10.22 26.00 5.29
N TRP A 256 9.31 25.04 5.24
CA TRP A 256 9.63 23.65 4.96
C TRP A 256 9.29 23.25 3.53
N PHE A 257 8.03 23.44 3.17
CA PHE A 257 7.48 22.88 1.94
C PHE A 257 6.62 23.91 1.20
N GLU A 258 6.57 23.80 -0.13
CA GLU A 258 5.70 24.67 -0.97
C GLU A 258 4.21 24.39 -0.69
N THR A 259 3.88 23.15 -0.40
CA THR A 259 2.50 22.71 -0.07
C THR A 259 2.57 21.74 1.11
N GLY A 260 1.80 21.98 2.16
CA GLY A 260 1.74 21.12 3.33
C GLY A 260 0.77 19.93 3.15
N LEU A 261 0.84 18.97 4.07
CA LEU A 261 0.00 17.77 4.05
C LEU A 261 -1.49 18.10 4.19
N SER A 262 -2.30 17.38 3.42
CA SER A 262 -3.76 17.45 3.44
C SER A 262 -4.34 16.81 4.72
N PRO A 263 -5.60 17.12 5.12
CA PRO A 263 -6.29 16.38 6.17
C PRO A 263 -6.42 14.88 5.86
N ARG A 264 -6.55 14.51 4.58
CA ARG A 264 -6.56 13.11 4.11
C ARG A 264 -5.25 12.40 4.48
N ALA A 265 -4.11 13.06 4.28
CA ALA A 265 -2.80 12.53 4.66
C ALA A 265 -2.72 12.24 6.18
N GLY A 266 -3.32 13.10 7.02
CA GLY A 266 -3.43 12.85 8.47
C GLY A 266 -4.26 11.59 8.79
N LEU A 267 -5.38 11.39 8.12
CA LEU A 267 -6.18 10.17 8.26
C LEU A 267 -5.40 8.93 7.80
N TYR A 268 -4.65 9.05 6.73
CA TYR A 268 -3.78 7.99 6.22
C TYR A 268 -2.65 7.66 7.20
N LEU A 269 -2.03 8.68 7.80
CA LEU A 269 -1.01 8.52 8.83
C LEU A 269 -1.53 7.69 10.01
N LEU A 270 -2.69 8.05 10.55
CA LEU A 270 -3.31 7.33 11.66
C LEU A 270 -3.65 5.87 11.29
N ARG A 271 -4.19 5.63 10.08
CA ARG A 271 -4.49 4.27 9.62
C ARG A 271 -3.22 3.42 9.51
N ALA A 272 -2.17 3.96 8.88
CA ALA A 272 -0.91 3.25 8.69
C ALA A 272 -0.18 3.01 10.02
N SER A 273 -0.23 3.96 10.96
CA SER A 273 0.35 3.80 12.29
C SER A 273 -0.38 2.76 13.15
N ARG A 274 -1.72 2.66 13.03
CA ARG A 274 -2.49 1.57 13.64
C ARG A 274 -2.08 0.20 13.08
N ALA A 275 -1.92 0.09 11.77
CA ALA A 275 -1.46 -1.15 11.14
C ALA A 275 -0.03 -1.50 11.57
N HIS A 276 0.85 -0.50 11.70
CA HIS A 276 2.22 -0.70 12.19
C HIS A 276 2.22 -1.18 13.65
N ALA A 277 1.47 -0.54 14.54
CA ALA A 277 1.33 -0.97 15.93
C ALA A 277 0.79 -2.40 16.04
N TYR A 278 -0.19 -2.75 15.19
CA TYR A 278 -0.75 -4.10 15.15
C TYR A 278 0.28 -5.15 14.70
N LEU A 279 1.12 -4.84 13.69
CA LEU A 279 2.24 -5.70 13.27
C LEU A 279 3.29 -5.89 14.38
N GLU A 280 3.45 -4.87 15.25
CA GLU A 280 4.29 -4.94 16.46
C GLU A 280 3.58 -5.60 17.66
N SER A 281 2.46 -6.29 17.42
CA SER A 281 1.65 -6.99 18.45
C SER A 281 1.14 -6.05 19.56
N ARG A 282 0.84 -4.78 19.24
CA ARG A 282 0.29 -3.79 20.15
C ARG A 282 -1.14 -3.41 19.77
N ASP A 283 -1.96 -3.11 20.75
CA ASP A 283 -3.33 -2.64 20.60
C ASP A 283 -3.47 -1.11 20.79
N TYR A 284 -2.34 -0.40 20.84
CA TYR A 284 -2.23 1.06 20.91
C TYR A 284 -1.09 1.56 20.03
N VAL A 285 -1.26 2.79 19.52
CA VAL A 285 -0.26 3.49 18.70
C VAL A 285 0.68 4.31 19.61
N THR A 286 1.97 4.31 19.27
CA THR A 286 3.00 5.12 19.94
C THR A 286 3.51 6.22 19.01
N PRO A 287 4.20 7.26 19.54
CA PRO A 287 4.87 8.25 18.70
C PRO A 287 5.88 7.66 17.72
N GLU A 288 6.54 6.56 18.08
CA GLU A 288 7.49 5.85 17.25
C GLU A 288 6.83 5.25 16.00
N ASP A 289 5.56 4.79 16.11
CA ASP A 289 4.80 4.33 14.95
C ASP A 289 4.56 5.47 13.95
N ILE A 290 4.20 6.65 14.48
CA ILE A 290 4.03 7.86 13.65
C ILE A 290 5.35 8.21 12.96
N LYS A 291 6.47 8.27 13.71
CA LYS A 291 7.79 8.59 13.18
C LYS A 291 8.26 7.59 12.11
N THR A 292 7.93 6.32 12.28
CA THR A 292 8.29 5.26 11.31
C THR A 292 7.50 5.38 10.01
N ILE A 293 6.23 5.72 10.08
CA ILE A 293 5.32 5.79 8.92
C ILE A 293 5.43 7.13 8.20
N PHE A 294 5.64 8.22 8.93
CA PHE A 294 5.55 9.59 8.41
C PHE A 294 6.45 9.85 7.19
N PRO A 295 7.73 9.43 7.14
CA PRO A 295 8.57 9.65 5.97
C PRO A 295 7.99 9.03 4.69
N SER A 296 7.53 7.77 4.77
CA SER A 296 6.95 7.07 3.62
C SER A 296 5.57 7.62 3.21
N LEU A 297 4.86 8.25 4.13
CA LEU A 297 3.61 8.94 3.82
C LEU A 297 3.85 10.31 3.20
N ALA A 298 4.89 11.03 3.64
CA ALA A 298 5.10 12.44 3.31
C ALA A 298 5.92 12.65 2.01
N ARG A 299 6.90 11.80 1.71
CA ARG A 299 7.92 12.02 0.68
C ARG A 299 7.37 12.29 -0.73
N HIS A 300 6.28 11.66 -1.12
CA HIS A 300 5.65 11.85 -2.45
C HIS A 300 4.59 12.97 -2.47
N ARG A 301 4.35 13.61 -1.33
CA ARG A 301 3.36 14.68 -1.15
C ARG A 301 4.00 16.04 -0.88
N LEU A 302 5.24 16.05 -0.40
CA LEU A 302 5.92 17.27 0.04
C LEU A 302 7.03 17.62 -0.94
N SER A 303 6.95 18.84 -1.47
CA SER A 303 7.99 19.44 -2.30
C SER A 303 8.72 20.49 -1.48
N PRO A 304 10.08 20.43 -1.37
CA PRO A 304 10.87 21.44 -0.67
C PRO A 304 10.58 22.84 -1.17
N SER A 305 10.51 23.82 -0.25
CA SER A 305 10.38 25.22 -0.64
C SER A 305 11.56 25.70 -1.47
N SER A 306 11.29 26.55 -2.44
CA SER A 306 12.31 27.09 -3.34
C SER A 306 13.41 27.83 -2.57
N GLY A 307 14.65 27.39 -2.72
CA GLY A 307 15.83 27.96 -2.05
C GLY A 307 16.55 27.01 -1.07
N PHE A 308 15.98 25.86 -0.78
CA PHE A 308 16.65 24.84 0.00
C PHE A 308 17.51 23.91 -0.88
N VAL A 309 18.69 23.54 -0.35
CA VAL A 309 19.60 22.57 -0.99
C VAL A 309 19.32 21.14 -0.52
N GLN A 310 18.54 21.01 0.56
CA GLN A 310 18.21 19.72 1.21
C GLN A 310 17.13 18.98 0.40
N SER A 311 17.23 17.65 0.40
CA SER A 311 16.21 16.79 -0.14
C SER A 311 14.93 16.79 0.72
N ALA A 312 13.77 16.39 0.15
CA ALA A 312 12.54 16.25 0.91
C ALA A 312 12.70 15.30 2.10
N ASP A 313 13.42 14.20 1.93
CA ASP A 313 13.65 13.21 3.00
C ASP A 313 14.47 13.81 4.18
N GLU A 314 15.47 14.66 3.90
CA GLU A 314 16.26 15.36 4.94
C GLU A 314 15.39 16.38 5.69
N GLN A 315 14.56 17.15 4.98
CA GLN A 315 13.65 18.11 5.61
C GLN A 315 12.57 17.43 6.45
N ILE A 316 12.03 16.30 5.99
CA ILE A 316 11.08 15.46 6.74
C ILE A 316 11.70 14.96 8.04
N ALA A 317 12.96 14.50 8.00
CA ALA A 317 13.68 14.03 9.19
C ALA A 317 13.89 15.18 10.19
N GLU A 318 14.32 16.34 9.73
CA GLU A 318 14.51 17.53 10.57
C GLU A 318 13.20 18.01 11.20
N LEU A 319 12.10 18.02 10.43
CA LEU A 319 10.77 18.39 10.94
C LEU A 319 10.31 17.43 12.05
N LEU A 320 10.53 16.12 11.88
CA LEU A 320 10.19 15.11 12.91
C LEU A 320 10.97 15.30 14.22
N ASP A 321 12.21 15.79 14.14
CA ASP A 321 13.04 16.06 15.30
C ASP A 321 12.64 17.37 16.02
N GLN A 322 12.10 18.35 15.30
CA GLN A 322 11.67 19.64 15.86
C GLN A 322 10.31 19.58 16.54
N VAL A 323 9.38 18.75 16.06
CA VAL A 323 8.04 18.65 16.65
C VAL A 323 8.11 17.79 17.92
N SER A 324 7.92 18.45 19.07
CA SER A 324 7.91 17.76 20.38
C SER A 324 6.71 16.82 20.50
N ILE A 325 6.97 15.67 21.10
CA ILE A 325 5.91 14.75 21.55
C ILE A 325 5.30 15.34 22.81
N PRO A 326 3.97 15.47 22.90
CA PRO A 326 3.27 16.00 24.09
C PRO A 326 3.51 15.18 25.34
#